data_b827f04902f0dd55c5a1741a042772ad
#
_entry.id   b827f04902f0dd55c5a1741a042772ad
#
_cell.length_a   1.000
_cell.length_b   1.000
_cell.length_c   1.000
_cell.angle_alpha   90.00
_cell.angle_beta   90.00
_cell.angle_gamma   90.00
#
_symmetry.space_group_name_H-M   'P 1'
#
loop_
_entity.id
_entity.type
_entity.pdbx_description
1 polymer ?
#
loop_
_entity_poly.entity_id
_entity_poly.type
_entity_poly.pdbx_seq_one_letter_code
_entity_poly.pdbx_strand_id
1 'polypeptide(L)'
;VVMGMTKYQESLLLLNKIESKYGSIVNCPEDDPDYQMIRDMYPSMKHESLANNYKNKIHKLAHEGYSVTEIINQIPGDNKRIVNFIKNNRIRLKVVFKYRIASPSGDTYYVTSLSHFISLHFKYVPSKVSKTEFLKSRNYRIYQGKYHWYFIRNGCYYLPPYLDKPIMRTGVDSYVYDGR
;
A
#
# COMPACT_ATOMS: atom_id res chain seq x y z
N VAL A 1 3.04 -3.41 -56.52
CA VAL A 1 3.37 -3.14 -55.11
C VAL A 1 2.22 -3.75 -54.32
N VAL A 2 2.41 -4.92 -53.76
CA VAL A 2 1.42 -5.53 -52.84
C VAL A 2 1.51 -4.76 -51.55
N MET A 3 0.53 -3.91 -51.24
CA MET A 3 0.43 -3.27 -49.92
C MET A 3 0.23 -4.40 -48.91
N GLY A 4 1.28 -4.65 -48.12
CA GLY A 4 1.19 -5.64 -47.02
C GLY A 4 0.14 -5.18 -46.00
N MET A 5 -0.77 -6.09 -45.66
CA MET A 5 -1.75 -5.84 -44.59
C MET A 5 -1.02 -5.50 -43.29
N THR A 6 -1.57 -4.56 -42.55
CA THR A 6 -1.07 -4.28 -41.20
C THR A 6 -1.43 -5.43 -40.25
N LYS A 7 -0.66 -5.66 -39.20
CA LYS A 7 -0.98 -6.65 -38.15
C LYS A 7 -2.41 -6.52 -37.63
N TYR A 8 -2.90 -5.30 -37.53
CA TYR A 8 -4.26 -5.01 -37.10
C TYR A 8 -5.30 -5.53 -38.10
N GLN A 9 -5.12 -5.31 -39.41
CA GLN A 9 -6.02 -5.80 -40.45
C GLN A 9 -6.03 -7.33 -40.52
N GLU A 10 -4.88 -7.95 -40.35
CA GLU A 10 -4.74 -9.39 -40.32
C GLU A 10 -5.43 -10.02 -39.11
N SER A 11 -5.28 -9.41 -37.93
CA SER A 11 -5.97 -9.86 -36.71
C SER A 11 -7.48 -9.69 -36.79
N LEU A 12 -7.99 -8.65 -37.44
CA LEU A 12 -9.44 -8.48 -37.67
C LEU A 12 -10.01 -9.58 -38.59
N LEU A 13 -9.27 -9.96 -39.63
CA LEU A 13 -9.69 -11.05 -40.52
C LEU A 13 -9.76 -12.39 -39.78
N LEU A 14 -8.78 -12.69 -38.95
CA LEU A 14 -8.76 -13.89 -38.12
C LEU A 14 -9.89 -13.87 -37.10
N LEU A 15 -10.14 -12.73 -36.47
CA LEU A 15 -11.24 -12.55 -35.53
C LEU A 15 -12.61 -12.84 -36.20
N ASN A 16 -12.84 -12.25 -37.37
CA ASN A 16 -14.08 -12.48 -38.13
C ASN A 16 -14.26 -13.95 -38.52
N LYS A 17 -13.19 -14.68 -38.85
CA LYS A 17 -13.24 -16.12 -39.10
C LYS A 17 -13.65 -16.91 -37.85
N ILE A 18 -13.04 -16.58 -36.72
CA ILE A 18 -13.34 -17.22 -35.43
C ILE A 18 -14.80 -16.95 -35.05
N GLU A 19 -15.26 -15.71 -35.15
CA GLU A 19 -16.63 -15.34 -34.81
C GLU A 19 -17.64 -16.01 -35.74
N SER A 20 -17.33 -16.16 -37.04
CA SER A 20 -18.17 -16.90 -38.01
C SER A 20 -18.26 -18.39 -37.69
N LYS A 21 -17.21 -18.97 -37.11
CA LYS A 21 -17.13 -20.41 -36.81
C LYS A 21 -17.71 -20.77 -35.45
N TYR A 22 -17.51 -19.91 -34.43
CA TYR A 22 -17.84 -20.19 -33.02
C TYR A 22 -18.86 -19.22 -32.43
N GLY A 23 -19.32 -18.22 -33.18
CA GLY A 23 -20.23 -17.18 -32.72
C GLY A 23 -19.56 -16.09 -31.83
N SER A 24 -18.46 -16.41 -31.19
CA SER A 24 -17.67 -15.49 -30.40
C SER A 24 -16.28 -16.05 -30.15
N ILE A 25 -15.27 -15.16 -30.02
CA ILE A 25 -13.90 -15.54 -29.65
C ILE A 25 -13.83 -16.26 -28.29
N VAL A 26 -14.76 -16.00 -27.41
CA VAL A 26 -14.83 -16.63 -26.05
C VAL A 26 -15.15 -18.13 -26.17
N ASN A 27 -15.84 -18.54 -27.22
CA ASN A 27 -16.23 -19.93 -27.45
C ASN A 27 -15.21 -20.69 -28.32
N CYS A 28 -14.17 -20.01 -28.78
CA CYS A 28 -13.14 -20.61 -29.62
C CYS A 28 -12.23 -21.51 -28.75
N PRO A 29 -11.99 -22.77 -29.19
CA PRO A 29 -11.01 -23.64 -28.54
C PRO A 29 -9.62 -23.01 -28.57
N GLU A 30 -8.86 -23.18 -27.47
CA GLU A 30 -7.50 -22.60 -27.34
C GLU A 30 -6.51 -23.17 -28.36
N ASP A 31 -6.77 -24.36 -28.91
CA ASP A 31 -5.95 -25.05 -29.90
C ASP A 31 -6.36 -24.74 -31.36
N ASP A 32 -7.37 -23.86 -31.58
CA ASP A 32 -7.73 -23.41 -32.92
C ASP A 32 -6.56 -22.62 -33.55
N PRO A 33 -6.16 -22.97 -34.80
CA PRO A 33 -4.99 -22.35 -35.43
C PRO A 33 -5.16 -20.86 -35.69
N ASP A 34 -6.37 -20.37 -36.03
CA ASP A 34 -6.61 -18.93 -36.22
C ASP A 34 -6.52 -18.19 -34.90
N TYR A 35 -6.95 -18.79 -33.79
CA TYR A 35 -6.81 -18.26 -32.44
C TYR A 35 -5.34 -18.21 -32.00
N GLN A 36 -4.57 -19.25 -32.28
CA GLN A 36 -3.14 -19.30 -32.02
C GLN A 36 -2.37 -18.20 -32.79
N MET A 37 -2.74 -18.00 -34.09
CA MET A 37 -2.15 -16.94 -34.91
C MET A 37 -2.40 -15.54 -34.32
N ILE A 38 -3.64 -15.25 -33.87
CA ILE A 38 -3.93 -13.99 -33.16
C ILE A 38 -3.08 -13.85 -31.91
N ARG A 39 -2.96 -14.92 -31.15
CA ARG A 39 -2.18 -14.95 -29.91
C ARG A 39 -0.69 -14.74 -30.16
N ASP A 40 -0.14 -15.23 -31.28
CA ASP A 40 1.25 -15.03 -31.67
C ASP A 40 1.49 -13.63 -32.26
N MET A 41 0.49 -13.05 -32.96
CA MET A 41 0.56 -11.68 -33.44
C MET A 41 0.57 -10.66 -32.32
N TYR A 42 -0.16 -10.96 -31.28
CA TYR A 42 -0.19 -10.23 -30.05
C TYR A 42 0.28 -11.21 -28.97
N PRO A 43 1.59 -11.56 -28.95
CA PRO A 43 2.11 -12.33 -27.84
C PRO A 43 1.60 -11.58 -26.64
N SER A 44 0.67 -12.22 -25.91
CA SER A 44 0.11 -11.60 -24.74
C SER A 44 1.32 -10.92 -24.13
N MET A 45 1.35 -9.56 -24.10
CA MET A 45 2.06 -8.92 -23.05
C MET A 45 1.61 -9.76 -21.88
N LYS A 46 2.46 -10.68 -21.42
CA LYS A 46 2.22 -11.35 -20.17
C LYS A 46 1.77 -10.19 -19.35
N HIS A 47 0.46 -10.11 -19.08
CA HIS A 47 -0.05 -9.15 -18.13
C HIS A 47 0.52 -9.63 -16.80
N GLU A 48 1.85 -9.56 -16.70
CA GLU A 48 2.47 -9.33 -15.43
C GLU A 48 1.69 -8.14 -14.97
N SER A 49 0.71 -8.41 -14.12
CA SER A 49 -0.20 -7.35 -13.69
C SER A 49 0.71 -6.19 -13.33
N LEU A 50 0.34 -4.95 -13.68
CA LEU A 50 1.17 -3.77 -13.34
C LEU A 50 1.66 -3.86 -11.89
N ALA A 51 0.90 -4.49 -11.02
CA ALA A 51 1.26 -4.84 -9.65
C ALA A 51 2.44 -5.83 -9.55
N ASN A 52 2.60 -6.80 -10.46
CA ASN A 52 3.76 -7.69 -10.45
C ASN A 52 5.05 -6.96 -10.88
N ASN A 53 4.97 -6.04 -11.84
CA ASN A 53 6.11 -5.21 -12.24
C ASN A 53 6.58 -4.30 -11.09
N TYR A 54 5.66 -3.91 -10.20
CA TYR A 54 5.96 -3.08 -9.05
C TYR A 54 6.00 -3.84 -7.73
N LYS A 55 5.97 -5.17 -7.75
CA LYS A 55 5.97 -6.03 -6.56
C LYS A 55 7.03 -5.61 -5.54
N ASN A 56 8.27 -5.50 -5.98
CA ASN A 56 9.39 -5.13 -5.11
C ASN A 56 9.22 -3.71 -4.53
N LYS A 57 8.70 -2.77 -5.33
CA LYS A 57 8.42 -1.41 -4.88
C LYS A 57 7.28 -1.37 -3.87
N ILE A 58 6.20 -2.15 -4.09
CA ILE A 58 5.09 -2.28 -3.14
C ILE A 58 5.58 -2.83 -1.80
N HIS A 59 6.35 -3.92 -1.83
CA HIS A 59 6.92 -4.50 -0.62
C HIS A 59 7.84 -3.52 0.13
N LYS A 60 8.69 -2.78 -0.60
CA LYS A 60 9.57 -1.78 -0.02
C LYS A 60 8.77 -0.67 0.67
N LEU A 61 7.79 -0.09 -0.02
CA LEU A 61 6.95 0.98 0.55
C LEU A 61 6.14 0.49 1.76
N ALA A 62 5.59 -0.72 1.70
CA ALA A 62 4.93 -1.34 2.85
C ALA A 62 5.88 -1.53 4.04
N HIS A 63 7.11 -1.99 3.79
CA HIS A 63 8.16 -2.13 4.79
C HIS A 63 8.56 -0.80 5.42
N GLU A 64 8.63 0.25 4.63
CA GLU A 64 8.91 1.63 5.09
C GLU A 64 7.74 2.26 5.86
N GLY A 65 6.56 1.63 5.85
CA GLY A 65 5.40 2.04 6.62
C GLY A 65 4.48 3.02 5.91
N TYR A 66 4.49 3.03 4.57
CA TYR A 66 3.51 3.81 3.79
C TYR A 66 2.13 3.15 3.83
N SER A 67 1.08 3.97 3.88
CA SER A 67 -0.31 3.52 3.80
C SER A 67 -0.67 3.06 2.38
N VAL A 68 -1.79 2.30 2.24
CA VAL A 68 -2.30 1.87 0.92
C VAL A 68 -2.46 3.06 -0.05
N THR A 69 -3.05 4.16 0.42
CA THR A 69 -3.26 5.36 -0.40
C THR A 69 -1.95 5.96 -0.89
N GLU A 70 -0.94 6.01 -0.03
CA GLU A 70 0.37 6.54 -0.40
C GLU A 70 1.13 5.61 -1.35
N ILE A 71 0.99 4.29 -1.19
CA ILE A 71 1.55 3.30 -2.12
C ILE A 71 0.91 3.45 -3.50
N ILE A 72 -0.42 3.57 -3.57
CA ILE A 72 -1.16 3.78 -4.81
C ILE A 72 -0.67 5.04 -5.53
N ASN A 73 -0.48 6.14 -4.82
CA ASN A 73 -0.04 7.41 -5.40
C ASN A 73 1.40 7.38 -5.94
N GLN A 74 2.22 6.40 -5.51
CA GLN A 74 3.61 6.26 -5.96
C GLN A 74 3.81 5.21 -7.05
N ILE A 75 2.77 4.47 -7.41
CA ILE A 75 2.81 3.40 -8.39
C ILE A 75 1.84 3.72 -9.52
N PRO A 76 2.33 3.84 -10.77
CA PRO A 76 1.44 4.04 -11.89
C PRO A 76 0.57 2.81 -12.15
N GLY A 77 -0.70 3.01 -12.46
CA GLY A 77 -1.61 1.94 -12.83
C GLY A 77 -2.97 2.00 -12.14
N ASP A 78 -3.72 0.92 -12.26
CA ASP A 78 -5.06 0.81 -11.68
C ASP A 78 -4.97 0.58 -10.16
N ASN A 79 -5.51 1.53 -9.42
CA ASN A 79 -5.56 1.53 -7.96
C ASN A 79 -6.18 0.24 -7.40
N LYS A 80 -7.24 -0.26 -8.03
CA LYS A 80 -7.95 -1.48 -7.62
C LYS A 80 -7.05 -2.72 -7.71
N ARG A 81 -6.23 -2.80 -8.76
CA ARG A 81 -5.27 -3.89 -8.94
C ARG A 81 -4.17 -3.86 -7.88
N ILE A 82 -3.66 -2.68 -7.53
CA ILE A 82 -2.65 -2.52 -6.48
C ILE A 82 -3.23 -2.92 -5.12
N VAL A 83 -4.45 -2.47 -4.78
CA VAL A 83 -5.15 -2.87 -3.55
C VAL A 83 -5.35 -4.39 -3.49
N ASN A 84 -5.82 -4.99 -4.58
CA ASN A 84 -6.03 -6.44 -4.66
C ASN A 84 -4.70 -7.19 -4.53
N PHE A 85 -3.62 -6.69 -5.13
CA PHE A 85 -2.29 -7.28 -4.98
C PHE A 85 -1.84 -7.29 -3.51
N ILE A 86 -1.97 -6.17 -2.81
CA ILE A 86 -1.63 -6.05 -1.39
C ILE A 86 -2.44 -7.06 -0.57
N LYS A 87 -3.76 -7.16 -0.80
CA LYS A 87 -4.65 -8.09 -0.09
C LYS A 87 -4.33 -9.55 -0.39
N ASN A 88 -4.24 -9.91 -1.68
CA ASN A 88 -4.04 -11.30 -2.11
C ASN A 88 -2.68 -11.86 -1.68
N ASN A 89 -1.66 -11.01 -1.65
CA ASN A 89 -0.33 -11.39 -1.16
C ASN A 89 -0.17 -11.20 0.35
N ARG A 90 -1.24 -10.84 1.06
CA ARG A 90 -1.24 -10.62 2.52
C ARG A 90 -0.09 -9.70 2.98
N ILE A 91 0.19 -8.65 2.18
CA ILE A 91 1.25 -7.70 2.51
C ILE A 91 0.82 -6.90 3.74
N ARG A 92 1.56 -7.08 4.81
CA ARG A 92 1.29 -6.38 6.07
C ARG A 92 1.81 -4.95 6.00
N LEU A 93 0.92 -3.99 6.29
CA LEU A 93 1.25 -2.57 6.31
C LEU A 93 1.60 -2.15 7.73
N LYS A 94 2.59 -1.29 7.87
CA LYS A 94 2.94 -0.70 9.16
C LYS A 94 2.01 0.47 9.49
N VAL A 95 1.85 0.72 10.77
CA VAL A 95 1.05 1.85 11.27
C VAL A 95 1.71 3.18 10.89
N VAL A 96 0.92 4.12 10.38
CA VAL A 96 1.32 5.52 10.18
C VAL A 96 0.90 6.32 11.40
N PHE A 97 1.86 6.94 12.07
CA PHE A 97 1.60 7.73 13.26
C PHE A 97 1.17 9.15 12.89
N LYS A 98 0.25 9.71 13.68
CA LYS A 98 -0.35 11.03 13.42
C LYS A 98 0.33 12.15 14.22
N TYR A 99 1.00 11.79 15.30
CA TYR A 99 1.59 12.76 16.22
C TYR A 99 3.00 12.35 16.59
N ARG A 100 3.89 13.35 16.68
CA ARG A 100 5.17 13.28 17.35
C ARG A 100 5.07 14.10 18.61
N ILE A 101 5.38 13.51 19.75
CA ILE A 101 5.31 14.11 21.06
C ILE A 101 6.71 14.10 21.67
N ALA A 102 7.24 15.27 22.02
CA ALA A 102 8.45 15.38 22.82
C ALA A 102 8.08 15.63 24.28
N SER A 103 8.58 14.77 25.17
CA SER A 103 8.36 14.90 26.61
C SER A 103 9.30 15.90 27.26
N PRO A 104 9.00 16.37 28.48
CA PRO A 104 9.91 17.22 29.23
C PRO A 104 11.24 16.51 29.59
N SER A 105 11.24 15.18 29.67
CA SER A 105 12.44 14.35 29.90
C SER A 105 13.36 14.23 28.70
N GLY A 106 12.94 14.72 27.51
CA GLY A 106 13.68 14.62 26.27
C GLY A 106 13.30 13.43 25.39
N ASP A 107 12.43 12.54 25.88
CA ASP A 107 11.96 11.40 25.08
C ASP A 107 11.05 11.85 23.95
N THR A 108 11.11 11.15 22.83
CA THR A 108 10.22 11.39 21.68
C THR A 108 9.33 10.19 21.42
N TYR A 109 8.03 10.44 21.33
CA TYR A 109 7.00 9.43 21.10
C TYR A 109 6.29 9.66 19.76
N TYR A 110 6.09 8.61 19.00
CA TYR A 110 5.26 8.61 17.79
C TYR A 110 3.98 7.83 18.06
N VAL A 111 2.83 8.49 17.96
CA VAL A 111 1.53 7.93 18.37
C VAL A 111 0.46 8.14 17.31
N THR A 112 -0.52 7.26 17.29
CA THR A 112 -1.69 7.38 16.40
C THR A 112 -2.80 8.20 17.03
N SER A 113 -2.86 8.25 18.39
CA SER A 113 -3.91 8.91 19.15
C SER A 113 -3.36 9.56 20.40
N LEU A 114 -3.66 10.86 20.58
CA LEU A 114 -3.32 11.58 21.82
C LEU A 114 -4.08 11.03 23.02
N SER A 115 -5.34 10.62 22.84
CA SER A 115 -6.15 10.03 23.92
C SER A 115 -5.53 8.76 24.44
N HIS A 116 -5.07 7.88 23.55
CA HIS A 116 -4.42 6.64 23.91
C HIS A 116 -3.09 6.89 24.66
N PHE A 117 -2.26 7.80 24.16
CA PHE A 117 -1.04 8.20 24.82
C PHE A 117 -1.28 8.76 26.24
N ILE A 118 -2.27 9.66 26.38
CA ILE A 118 -2.62 10.29 27.66
C ILE A 118 -3.14 9.23 28.64
N SER A 119 -4.01 8.33 28.22
CA SER A 119 -4.57 7.28 29.10
C SER A 119 -3.49 6.39 29.67
N LEU A 120 -2.48 6.06 28.89
CA LEU A 120 -1.38 5.21 29.34
C LEU A 120 -0.40 5.93 30.28
N HIS A 121 -0.05 7.18 29.95
CA HIS A 121 0.93 7.95 30.72
C HIS A 121 0.37 8.54 32.01
N PHE A 122 -0.88 8.99 31.98
CA PHE A 122 -1.49 9.74 33.09
C PHE A 122 -2.62 8.96 33.76
N LYS A 123 -2.96 7.77 33.27
CA LYS A 123 -4.11 6.94 33.71
C LYS A 123 -5.44 7.70 33.76
N TYR A 124 -5.55 8.77 32.96
CA TYR A 124 -6.68 9.67 32.93
C TYR A 124 -6.73 10.39 31.58
N VAL A 125 -7.92 10.57 31.04
CA VAL A 125 -8.14 11.36 29.81
C VAL A 125 -9.02 12.57 30.16
N PRO A 126 -8.56 13.81 29.95
CA PRO A 126 -9.35 14.98 30.26
C PRO A 126 -10.58 15.08 29.35
N SER A 127 -11.73 15.39 29.96
CA SER A 127 -13.00 15.55 29.23
C SER A 127 -13.29 17.03 28.92
N LYS A 128 -12.83 17.94 29.77
CA LYS A 128 -13.15 19.38 29.68
C LYS A 128 -12.10 20.21 28.96
N VAL A 129 -10.91 19.70 28.74
CA VAL A 129 -9.77 20.40 28.11
C VAL A 129 -9.34 19.62 26.88
N SER A 130 -8.88 20.32 25.83
CA SER A 130 -8.36 19.63 24.67
C SER A 130 -7.11 18.81 25.05
N LYS A 131 -6.95 17.66 24.40
CA LYS A 131 -5.81 16.75 24.68
C LYS A 131 -4.46 17.42 24.40
N THR A 132 -4.44 18.33 23.42
CA THR A 132 -3.26 19.11 23.08
C THR A 132 -2.93 20.12 24.18
N GLU A 133 -3.92 20.85 24.69
CA GLU A 133 -3.73 21.80 25.80
C GLU A 133 -3.33 21.08 27.09
N PHE A 134 -3.96 19.94 27.37
CA PHE A 134 -3.60 19.10 28.52
C PHE A 134 -2.10 18.70 28.50
N LEU A 135 -1.60 18.27 27.35
CA LEU A 135 -0.19 17.90 27.20
C LEU A 135 0.73 19.13 27.24
N LYS A 136 0.35 20.22 26.58
CA LYS A 136 1.11 21.48 26.60
C LYS A 136 1.27 22.04 28.02
N SER A 137 0.22 22.00 28.84
CA SER A 137 0.29 22.45 30.26
C SER A 137 1.26 21.62 31.11
N ARG A 138 1.71 20.46 30.60
CA ARG A 138 2.71 19.57 31.20
C ARG A 138 4.05 19.59 30.48
N ASN A 139 4.30 20.68 29.72
CA ASN A 139 5.52 20.91 28.95
C ASN A 139 5.82 19.88 27.85
N TYR A 140 4.80 19.13 27.37
CA TYR A 140 4.95 18.30 26.18
C TYR A 140 4.83 19.17 24.92
N ARG A 141 5.69 18.92 23.95
CA ARG A 141 5.61 19.55 22.62
C ARG A 141 4.96 18.55 21.65
N ILE A 142 3.91 18.99 20.95
CA ILE A 142 3.13 18.11 20.07
C ILE A 142 3.23 18.64 18.65
N TYR A 143 3.58 17.75 17.75
CA TYR A 143 3.65 17.99 16.30
C TYR A 143 2.69 17.03 15.61
N GLN A 144 1.73 17.58 14.88
CA GLN A 144 0.81 16.79 14.07
C GLN A 144 1.37 16.60 12.65
N GLY A 145 1.26 15.38 12.11
CA GLY A 145 1.76 15.05 10.78
C GLY A 145 1.57 13.59 10.46
N LYS A 146 2.19 13.15 9.36
CA LYS A 146 2.28 11.74 8.98
C LYS A 146 3.69 11.26 9.22
N TYR A 147 3.85 10.33 10.13
CA TYR A 147 5.15 9.78 10.48
C TYR A 147 5.16 8.30 10.15
N HIS A 148 5.93 7.95 9.12
CA HIS A 148 6.12 6.57 8.70
C HIS A 148 7.16 5.88 9.57
N TRP A 149 7.01 4.58 9.75
CA TRP A 149 7.92 3.75 10.53
C TRP A 149 9.40 3.97 10.17
N TYR A 150 9.70 4.03 8.89
CA TYR A 150 11.06 4.17 8.39
C TYR A 150 11.79 5.40 8.95
N PHE A 151 11.08 6.51 9.16
CA PHE A 151 11.66 7.77 9.62
C PHE A 151 11.75 7.90 11.16
N ILE A 152 11.24 6.93 11.92
CA ILE A 152 11.37 6.92 13.37
C ILE A 152 12.82 6.58 13.72
N ARG A 153 13.50 7.44 14.42
CA ARG A 153 14.91 7.25 14.83
C ARG A 153 15.01 6.23 15.96
N ASN A 154 16.16 5.54 16.02
CA ASN A 154 16.48 4.70 17.17
C ASN A 154 16.52 5.52 18.44
N GLY A 155 16.10 4.95 19.57
CA GLY A 155 15.93 5.65 20.83
C GLY A 155 14.60 6.41 20.98
N CYS A 156 13.82 6.59 19.90
CA CYS A 156 12.46 7.11 20.01
C CYS A 156 11.46 6.00 20.33
N TYR A 157 10.36 6.37 20.99
CA TYR A 157 9.27 5.47 21.31
C TYR A 157 8.18 5.54 20.25
N TYR A 158 7.48 4.44 20.03
CA TYR A 158 6.29 4.40 19.20
C TYR A 158 5.15 3.65 19.91
N LEU A 159 3.93 4.11 19.71
CA LEU A 159 2.72 3.58 20.32
C LEU A 159 1.63 3.40 19.26
N PRO A 160 1.52 2.21 18.68
CA PRO A 160 0.39 1.86 17.82
C PRO A 160 -0.89 1.66 18.63
N PRO A 161 -2.08 1.67 17.97
CA PRO A 161 -3.36 1.70 18.67
C PRO A 161 -3.68 0.47 19.52
N TYR A 162 -3.00 -0.65 19.28
CA TYR A 162 -3.26 -1.95 19.91
C TYR A 162 -2.24 -2.32 21.00
N LEU A 163 -1.28 -1.47 21.30
CA LEU A 163 -0.32 -1.70 22.37
C LEU A 163 -0.67 -0.93 23.64
N ASP A 164 -0.50 -1.58 24.76
CA ASP A 164 -0.74 -1.01 26.10
C ASP A 164 0.46 -0.26 26.67
N LYS A 165 1.57 -0.22 25.95
CA LYS A 165 2.79 0.50 26.34
C LYS A 165 3.58 0.95 25.12
N PRO A 166 4.27 2.11 25.19
CA PRO A 166 5.20 2.51 24.16
C PRO A 166 6.38 1.54 24.05
N ILE A 167 6.84 1.30 22.82
CA ILE A 167 8.03 0.49 22.55
C ILE A 167 9.14 1.41 22.03
N MET A 168 10.35 1.25 22.55
CA MET A 168 11.52 1.93 22.04
C MET A 168 12.01 1.26 20.75
N ARG A 169 12.30 2.06 19.74
CA ARG A 169 12.95 1.56 18.53
C ARG A 169 14.45 1.37 18.79
N THR A 170 14.94 0.15 18.61
CA THR A 170 16.33 -0.24 18.91
C THR A 170 17.18 -0.52 17.68
N GLY A 171 16.66 -0.28 16.48
CA GLY A 171 17.38 -0.56 15.23
C GLY A 171 17.20 -1.99 14.70
N VAL A 172 16.82 -2.94 15.56
CA VAL A 172 16.32 -4.24 15.10
C VAL A 172 14.88 -4.06 14.66
N ASP A 173 14.55 -4.57 13.48
CA ASP A 173 13.20 -4.46 12.90
C ASP A 173 12.15 -5.24 13.71
N SER A 174 11.78 -4.72 14.86
CA SER A 174 10.58 -5.15 15.56
C SER A 174 9.38 -4.54 14.84
N TYR A 175 8.73 -5.34 13.99
CA TYR A 175 7.59 -4.89 13.20
C TYR A 175 6.36 -4.74 14.06
N VAL A 176 5.78 -3.55 13.99
CA VAL A 176 4.43 -3.31 14.45
C VAL A 176 3.56 -3.21 13.21
N TYR A 177 2.72 -4.21 13.01
CA TYR A 177 1.75 -4.23 11.92
C TYR A 177 0.42 -3.65 12.37
N ASP A 178 -0.26 -2.95 11.45
CA ASP A 178 -1.67 -2.68 11.60
C ASP A 178 -2.40 -4.03 11.57
N GLY A 179 -2.95 -4.46 12.67
CA GLY A 179 -3.54 -5.79 12.88
C GLY A 179 -4.87 -6.04 12.16
N ARG A 180 -5.07 -5.44 10.96
CA ARG A 180 -6.26 -5.63 10.13
C ARG A 180 -6.05 -6.60 8.99
#